data_5238e6be062baf2565f23d2a12dbcc73
#
_entry.id   5238e6be062baf2565f23d2a12dbcc73
#
_cell.length_a   1.000
_cell.length_b   1.000
_cell.length_c   1.000
_cell.angle_alpha   90.00
_cell.angle_beta   90.00
_cell.angle_gamma   90.00
#
_symmetry.space_group_name_H-M   'P 1'
#
loop_
_entity.id
_entity.type
_entity.pdbx_description
1 polymer ?
#
loop_
_entity_poly.entity_id
_entity_poly.type
_entity_poly.pdbx_seq_one_letter_code
_entity_poly.pdbx_strand_id
1 'polypeptide(L)'
;RHLATEEQNELEGPFKLGLSFTVAPYLLPKLIMSLRSEAPKMPLMLEENYTDTLTEMLKRGDLDAVVVAEPYQEPGVVTLPLYDEPFFVIVPKGHHFEELDAVTPQCLAEEQVLLLTEGNCMRDQVLDSCSELASKQKIIGLTNTLQGSSINTIRHMVASGLSISVLPATALTENDHM
;
A
#
# COMPACT_ATOMS: atom_id res chain seq x y z
N ARG A 1 6.64 -35.82 -35.74
CA ARG A 1 6.65 -34.37 -35.46
C ARG A 1 6.97 -34.21 -33.99
N HIS A 2 8.25 -34.04 -33.64
CA HIS A 2 8.67 -33.62 -32.33
C HIS A 2 8.32 -32.15 -32.17
N LEU A 3 7.36 -31.85 -31.28
CA LEU A 3 7.26 -30.52 -30.70
C LEU A 3 8.41 -30.44 -29.69
N ALA A 4 9.49 -29.76 -30.05
CA ALA A 4 10.47 -29.31 -29.09
C ALA A 4 9.75 -28.34 -28.16
N THR A 5 9.48 -28.77 -26.94
CA THR A 5 9.24 -27.88 -25.83
C THR A 5 10.62 -27.27 -25.56
N GLU A 6 10.89 -26.08 -26.12
CA GLU A 6 11.94 -25.23 -25.58
C GLU A 6 11.58 -25.05 -24.10
N GLU A 7 12.45 -25.49 -23.20
CA GLU A 7 12.42 -25.08 -21.81
C GLU A 7 12.58 -23.56 -21.84
N GLN A 8 11.46 -22.84 -21.83
CA GLN A 8 11.50 -21.42 -21.60
C GLN A 8 12.08 -21.23 -20.22
N ASN A 9 13.26 -20.61 -20.17
CA ASN A 9 13.85 -20.23 -18.90
C ASN A 9 12.88 -19.23 -18.26
N GLU A 10 12.30 -19.58 -17.13
CA GLU A 10 11.27 -18.78 -16.44
C GLU A 10 11.77 -17.37 -16.08
N LEU A 11 13.09 -17.15 -16.08
CA LEU A 11 13.73 -15.86 -15.86
C LEU A 11 14.09 -15.10 -17.15
N GLU A 12 13.50 -15.50 -18.28
CA GLU A 12 13.65 -14.82 -19.56
C GLU A 12 12.27 -14.45 -20.14
N GLY A 13 12.19 -13.29 -20.76
CA GLY A 13 10.95 -12.75 -21.30
C GLY A 13 10.27 -11.73 -20.39
N PRO A 14 9.29 -10.98 -20.90
CA PRO A 14 8.64 -9.89 -20.17
C PRO A 14 7.82 -10.43 -19.00
N PHE A 15 7.94 -9.77 -17.85
CA PHE A 15 7.14 -10.03 -16.64
C PHE A 15 6.31 -8.81 -16.30
N LYS A 16 5.00 -8.99 -16.20
CA LYS A 16 4.03 -7.91 -15.96
C LYS A 16 3.58 -7.95 -14.51
N LEU A 17 4.01 -6.98 -13.73
CA LEU A 17 3.77 -6.88 -12.29
C LEU A 17 2.85 -5.70 -11.98
N GLY A 18 1.73 -5.99 -11.33
CA GLY A 18 0.83 -4.99 -10.75
C GLY A 18 1.15 -4.73 -9.28
N LEU A 19 1.08 -3.48 -8.84
CA LEU A 19 1.26 -3.10 -7.44
C LEU A 19 0.23 -2.05 -7.04
N SER A 20 -0.23 -2.11 -5.78
CA SER A 20 -1.08 -1.06 -5.26
C SER A 20 -0.29 0.26 -5.11
N PHE A 21 -0.96 1.40 -5.29
CA PHE A 21 -0.37 2.73 -5.15
C PHE A 21 0.32 2.97 -3.81
N THR A 22 -0.09 2.26 -2.77
CA THR A 22 0.47 2.37 -1.41
C THR A 22 1.73 1.55 -1.19
N VAL A 23 2.01 0.59 -2.06
CA VAL A 23 3.17 -0.33 -1.99
C VAL A 23 4.22 0.02 -3.04
N ALA A 24 3.81 0.32 -4.26
CA ALA A 24 4.69 0.49 -5.41
C ALA A 24 5.88 1.45 -5.16
N PRO A 25 5.68 2.68 -4.67
CA PRO A 25 6.78 3.65 -4.52
C PRO A 25 7.90 3.19 -3.58
N TYR A 26 7.57 2.33 -2.61
CA TYR A 26 8.48 1.90 -1.55
C TYR A 26 9.13 0.54 -1.83
N LEU A 27 8.41 -0.36 -2.50
CA LEU A 27 8.91 -1.69 -2.84
C LEU A 27 9.74 -1.69 -4.13
N LEU A 28 9.27 -0.99 -5.17
CA LEU A 28 9.89 -1.04 -6.49
C LEU A 28 11.38 -0.69 -6.53
N PRO A 29 11.88 0.33 -5.83
CA PRO A 29 13.32 0.64 -5.86
C PRO A 29 14.18 -0.53 -5.41
N LYS A 30 13.74 -1.27 -4.39
CA LYS A 30 14.45 -2.45 -3.87
C LYS A 30 14.29 -3.65 -4.80
N LEU A 31 13.07 -3.90 -5.25
CA LEU A 31 12.73 -5.02 -6.13
C LEU A 31 13.47 -4.95 -7.47
N ILE A 32 13.51 -3.78 -8.10
CA ILE A 32 14.18 -3.60 -9.40
C ILE A 32 15.69 -3.86 -9.29
N MET A 33 16.32 -3.45 -8.21
CA MET A 33 17.74 -3.72 -8.01
C MET A 33 18.03 -5.23 -7.92
N SER A 34 17.21 -5.96 -7.17
CA SER A 34 17.33 -7.43 -7.05
C SER A 34 17.05 -8.13 -8.37
N LEU A 35 15.98 -7.75 -9.06
CA LEU A 35 15.61 -8.36 -10.34
C LEU A 35 16.68 -8.15 -11.42
N ARG A 36 17.33 -6.99 -11.47
CA ARG A 36 18.44 -6.75 -12.40
C ARG A 36 19.63 -7.68 -12.18
N SER A 37 19.86 -8.08 -10.95
CA SER A 37 20.92 -9.02 -10.57
C SER A 37 20.54 -10.44 -10.90
N GLU A 38 19.33 -10.87 -10.51
CA GLU A 38 18.91 -12.27 -10.54
C GLU A 38 18.29 -12.68 -11.89
N ALA A 39 17.61 -11.74 -12.56
CA ALA A 39 16.91 -11.99 -13.83
C ALA A 39 17.21 -10.88 -14.87
N PRO A 40 18.46 -10.69 -15.30
CA PRO A 40 18.85 -9.56 -16.17
C PRO A 40 18.21 -9.60 -17.56
N LYS A 41 17.68 -10.75 -17.97
CA LYS A 41 17.00 -10.93 -19.27
C LYS A 41 15.48 -10.86 -19.19
N MET A 42 14.93 -10.52 -18.02
CA MET A 42 13.50 -10.41 -17.79
C MET A 42 13.08 -8.93 -17.76
N PRO A 43 12.57 -8.37 -18.86
CA PRO A 43 12.03 -7.02 -18.85
C PRO A 43 10.82 -6.93 -17.92
N LEU A 44 10.85 -6.01 -16.96
CA LEU A 44 9.77 -5.78 -16.02
C LEU A 44 8.83 -4.71 -16.58
N MET A 45 7.56 -5.06 -16.72
CA MET A 45 6.47 -4.13 -17.05
C MET A 45 5.65 -3.89 -15.79
N LEU A 46 5.47 -2.61 -15.41
CA LEU A 46 4.85 -2.23 -14.16
C LEU A 46 3.49 -1.58 -14.40
N GLU A 47 2.54 -1.94 -13.57
CA GLU A 47 1.21 -1.32 -13.49
C GLU A 47 0.92 -0.94 -12.05
N GLU A 48 0.57 0.31 -11.80
CA GLU A 48 0.14 0.80 -10.50
C GLU A 48 -1.35 1.12 -10.54
N ASN A 49 -2.13 0.46 -9.67
CA ASN A 49 -3.57 0.65 -9.66
C ASN A 49 -4.19 0.28 -8.29
N TYR A 50 -5.50 0.44 -8.17
CA TYR A 50 -6.27 -0.08 -7.05
C TYR A 50 -6.35 -1.61 -7.10
N THR A 51 -6.48 -2.24 -5.93
CA THR A 51 -6.50 -3.71 -5.80
C THR A 51 -7.53 -4.37 -6.70
N ASP A 52 -8.76 -3.83 -6.78
CA ASP A 52 -9.83 -4.39 -7.62
C ASP A 52 -9.46 -4.38 -9.11
N THR A 53 -8.89 -3.27 -9.59
CA THR A 53 -8.45 -3.16 -10.98
C THR A 53 -7.31 -4.13 -11.29
N LEU A 54 -6.33 -4.22 -10.39
CA LEU A 54 -5.21 -5.17 -10.52
C LEU A 54 -5.70 -6.62 -10.54
N THR A 55 -6.69 -6.93 -9.70
CA THR A 55 -7.33 -8.25 -9.63
C THR A 55 -7.99 -8.61 -10.97
N GLU A 56 -8.74 -7.69 -11.56
CA GLU A 56 -9.37 -7.91 -12.86
C GLU A 56 -8.34 -8.07 -13.99
N MET A 57 -7.25 -7.30 -13.96
CA MET A 57 -6.15 -7.44 -14.92
C MET A 57 -5.44 -8.79 -14.78
N LEU A 58 -5.19 -9.24 -13.53
CA LEU A 58 -4.61 -10.56 -13.26
C LEU A 58 -5.50 -11.69 -13.80
N LYS A 59 -6.81 -11.65 -13.52
CA LYS A 59 -7.77 -12.65 -14.00
C LYS A 59 -7.86 -12.74 -15.52
N ARG A 60 -7.66 -11.62 -16.22
CA ARG A 60 -7.65 -11.58 -17.69
C ARG A 60 -6.32 -11.99 -18.30
N GLY A 61 -5.27 -12.17 -17.50
CA GLY A 61 -3.92 -12.45 -17.98
C GLY A 61 -3.20 -11.21 -18.53
N ASP A 62 -3.70 -10.01 -18.22
CA ASP A 62 -3.02 -8.75 -18.53
C ASP A 62 -1.82 -8.53 -17.63
N LEU A 63 -1.80 -9.15 -16.44
CA LEU A 63 -0.71 -9.19 -15.47
C LEU A 63 -0.35 -10.64 -15.14
N ASP A 64 0.93 -10.90 -14.85
CA ASP A 64 1.45 -12.19 -14.43
C ASP A 64 1.40 -12.36 -12.90
N ALA A 65 1.57 -11.26 -12.17
CA ALA A 65 1.46 -11.22 -10.72
C ALA A 65 1.00 -9.84 -10.24
N VAL A 66 0.48 -9.80 -8.99
CA VAL A 66 0.13 -8.55 -8.30
C VAL A 66 0.66 -8.56 -6.87
N VAL A 67 1.10 -7.40 -6.38
CA VAL A 67 1.43 -7.18 -4.98
C VAL A 67 0.37 -6.31 -4.35
N VAL A 68 -0.35 -6.89 -3.40
CA VAL A 68 -1.48 -6.26 -2.71
C VAL A 68 -1.41 -6.55 -1.22
N ALA A 69 -2.16 -5.80 -0.42
CA ALA A 69 -2.23 -6.03 1.01
C ALA A 69 -3.23 -7.16 1.34
N GLU A 70 -2.97 -7.93 2.40
CA GLU A 70 -3.93 -8.86 2.98
C GLU A 70 -4.94 -8.13 3.89
N PRO A 71 -6.16 -8.69 4.07
CA PRO A 71 -6.64 -9.96 3.55
C PRO A 71 -7.00 -9.89 2.06
N TYR A 72 -6.51 -10.87 1.28
CA TYR A 72 -6.82 -10.98 -0.15
C TYR A 72 -7.20 -12.42 -0.48
N GLN A 73 -8.40 -12.62 -0.99
CA GLN A 73 -8.92 -13.95 -1.36
C GLN A 73 -9.70 -13.83 -2.67
N GLU A 74 -9.11 -14.36 -3.74
CA GLU A 74 -9.73 -14.39 -5.05
C GLU A 74 -9.74 -15.81 -5.62
N PRO A 75 -10.89 -16.33 -6.07
CA PRO A 75 -10.97 -17.66 -6.66
C PRO A 75 -10.01 -17.80 -7.86
N GLY A 76 -9.21 -18.87 -7.85
CA GLY A 76 -8.25 -19.15 -8.91
C GLY A 76 -6.93 -18.39 -8.84
N VAL A 77 -6.71 -17.59 -7.81
CA VAL A 77 -5.44 -16.91 -7.55
C VAL A 77 -4.71 -17.61 -6.40
N VAL A 78 -3.40 -17.83 -6.58
CA VAL A 78 -2.51 -18.32 -5.51
C VAL A 78 -1.85 -17.12 -4.85
N THR A 79 -1.95 -17.04 -3.52
CA THR A 79 -1.32 -15.98 -2.73
C THR A 79 -0.10 -16.51 -1.99
N LEU A 80 0.93 -15.67 -1.90
CA LEU A 80 2.16 -15.93 -1.14
C LEU A 80 2.45 -14.71 -0.26
N PRO A 81 2.58 -14.87 1.07
CA PRO A 81 2.97 -13.77 1.94
C PRO A 81 4.40 -13.33 1.61
N LEU A 82 4.62 -12.03 1.48
CA LEU A 82 5.94 -11.46 1.19
C LEU A 82 6.61 -10.92 2.45
N TYR A 83 5.91 -10.07 3.19
CA TYR A 83 6.41 -9.47 4.44
C TYR A 83 5.26 -8.88 5.25
N ASP A 84 5.50 -8.72 6.55
CA ASP A 84 4.63 -7.97 7.44
C ASP A 84 5.16 -6.54 7.60
N GLU A 85 4.26 -5.56 7.60
CA GLU A 85 4.61 -4.16 7.68
C GLU A 85 3.83 -3.46 8.80
N PRO A 86 4.52 -2.90 9.82
CA PRO A 86 3.85 -2.18 10.89
C PRO A 86 3.32 -0.83 10.42
N PHE A 87 2.23 -0.39 11.02
CA PHE A 87 1.69 0.95 10.88
C PHE A 87 2.22 1.88 11.96
N PHE A 88 2.43 3.13 11.58
CA PHE A 88 2.82 4.22 12.46
C PHE A 88 1.84 5.38 12.37
N VAL A 89 1.57 5.99 13.51
CA VAL A 89 0.83 7.25 13.56
C VAL A 89 1.80 8.39 13.31
N ILE A 90 1.53 9.20 12.31
CA ILE A 90 2.30 10.42 12.03
C ILE A 90 1.52 11.63 12.53
N VAL A 91 2.22 12.54 13.17
CA VAL A 91 1.63 13.71 13.84
C VAL A 91 2.36 14.99 13.46
N PRO A 92 1.70 16.16 13.50
CA PRO A 92 2.38 17.43 13.37
C PRO A 92 3.26 17.71 14.59
N LYS A 93 4.32 18.48 14.39
CA LYS A 93 5.25 18.85 15.47
C LYS A 93 4.53 19.50 16.64
N GLY A 94 4.80 19.02 17.85
CA GLY A 94 4.21 19.49 19.11
C GLY A 94 2.87 18.84 19.45
N HIS A 95 2.47 17.82 18.71
CA HIS A 95 1.28 17.05 19.03
C HIS A 95 1.53 16.19 20.30
N HIS A 96 0.51 16.05 21.15
CA HIS A 96 0.66 15.32 22.43
C HIS A 96 0.99 13.82 22.26
N PHE A 97 0.76 13.22 21.10
CA PHE A 97 1.19 11.85 20.82
C PHE A 97 2.72 11.70 20.64
N GLU A 98 3.48 12.78 20.46
CA GLU A 98 4.96 12.70 20.44
C GLU A 98 5.58 12.17 21.74
N GLU A 99 4.83 12.28 22.85
CA GLU A 99 5.28 11.81 24.16
C GLU A 99 4.89 10.33 24.44
N LEU A 100 4.20 9.67 23.50
CA LEU A 100 3.69 8.31 23.66
C LEU A 100 4.57 7.31 22.90
N ASP A 101 4.92 6.21 23.57
CA ASP A 101 5.59 5.07 22.92
C ASP A 101 4.69 4.31 21.96
N ALA A 102 3.37 4.36 22.17
CA ALA A 102 2.38 3.74 21.29
C ALA A 102 1.02 4.45 21.41
N VAL A 103 0.31 4.51 20.29
CA VAL A 103 -1.04 5.05 20.20
C VAL A 103 -2.04 3.90 20.10
N THR A 104 -3.00 3.85 21.01
CA THR A 104 -4.06 2.83 20.97
C THR A 104 -5.14 3.21 19.96
N PRO A 105 -5.94 2.24 19.45
CA PRO A 105 -7.09 2.52 18.60
C PRO A 105 -8.08 3.51 19.21
N GLN A 106 -8.30 3.45 20.54
CA GLN A 106 -9.17 4.36 21.27
C GLN A 106 -8.66 5.81 21.22
N CYS A 107 -7.35 6.01 21.50
CA CYS A 107 -6.72 7.33 21.41
C CYS A 107 -6.81 7.87 19.97
N LEU A 108 -6.51 7.02 18.99
CA LEU A 108 -6.61 7.39 17.57
C LEU A 108 -8.03 7.85 17.19
N ALA A 109 -9.04 7.18 17.73
CA ALA A 109 -10.44 7.51 17.46
C ALA A 109 -10.89 8.84 18.09
N GLU A 110 -10.16 9.39 19.05
CA GLU A 110 -10.46 10.71 19.64
C GLU A 110 -9.97 11.87 18.79
N GLU A 111 -9.05 11.59 17.85
CA GLU A 111 -8.43 12.56 16.98
C GLU A 111 -9.10 12.68 15.61
N GLN A 112 -8.77 13.75 14.91
CA GLN A 112 -9.10 13.90 13.48
C GLN A 112 -8.02 13.21 12.66
N VAL A 113 -8.35 12.03 12.13
CA VAL A 113 -7.42 11.21 11.35
C VAL A 113 -7.67 11.39 9.86
N LEU A 114 -6.63 11.75 9.13
CA LEU A 114 -6.63 11.85 7.69
C LEU A 114 -6.30 10.48 7.09
N LEU A 115 -7.20 9.94 6.28
CA LEU A 115 -7.02 8.64 5.63
C LEU A 115 -7.02 8.79 4.11
N LEU A 116 -6.46 7.78 3.44
CA LEU A 116 -6.61 7.64 1.98
C LEU A 116 -8.08 7.48 1.58
N THR A 117 -8.38 7.74 0.33
CA THR A 117 -9.71 7.56 -0.26
C THR A 117 -10.13 6.10 -0.30
N GLU A 118 -11.41 5.87 -0.51
CA GLU A 118 -11.98 4.53 -0.73
C GLU A 118 -11.29 3.81 -1.90
N GLY A 119 -11.19 2.48 -1.79
CA GLY A 119 -10.48 1.63 -2.75
C GLY A 119 -9.00 1.42 -2.42
N ASN A 120 -8.46 2.11 -1.41
CA ASN A 120 -7.11 1.84 -0.91
C ASN A 120 -7.16 0.81 0.22
N CYS A 121 -6.55 -0.34 0.01
CA CYS A 121 -6.48 -1.42 1.01
C CYS A 121 -5.88 -0.96 2.35
N MET A 122 -4.90 -0.06 2.33
CA MET A 122 -4.32 0.52 3.55
C MET A 122 -5.37 1.26 4.39
N ARG A 123 -6.27 2.03 3.76
CA ARG A 123 -7.37 2.69 4.46
C ARG A 123 -8.26 1.68 5.17
N ASP A 124 -8.63 0.62 4.46
CA ASP A 124 -9.52 -0.41 4.99
C ASP A 124 -8.87 -1.15 6.16
N GLN A 125 -7.59 -1.50 6.07
CA GLN A 125 -6.82 -2.09 7.17
C GLN A 125 -6.77 -1.20 8.43
N VAL A 126 -6.59 0.12 8.27
CA VAL A 126 -6.61 1.07 9.40
C VAL A 126 -8.00 1.11 10.04
N LEU A 127 -9.06 1.15 9.24
CA LEU A 127 -10.44 1.18 9.74
C LEU A 127 -10.85 -0.14 10.41
N ASP A 128 -10.40 -1.28 9.88
CA ASP A 128 -10.63 -2.59 10.49
C ASP A 128 -9.92 -2.73 11.83
N SER A 129 -8.75 -2.11 11.97
CA SER A 129 -7.98 -2.09 13.22
C SER A 129 -8.57 -1.13 14.27
N CYS A 130 -9.45 -0.20 13.86
CA CYS A 130 -10.05 0.80 14.73
C CYS A 130 -11.54 1.04 14.37
N SER A 131 -12.41 0.21 14.92
CA SER A 131 -13.87 0.26 14.66
C SER A 131 -14.51 1.59 15.07
N GLU A 132 -14.01 2.24 16.13
CA GLU A 132 -14.46 3.54 16.60
C GLU A 132 -14.15 4.63 15.57
N LEU A 133 -12.96 4.60 14.98
CA LEU A 133 -12.58 5.50 13.90
C LEU A 133 -13.45 5.31 12.67
N ALA A 134 -13.74 4.07 12.29
CA ALA A 134 -14.62 3.76 11.18
C ALA A 134 -16.03 4.34 11.36
N SER A 135 -16.55 4.32 12.59
CA SER A 135 -17.86 4.91 12.93
C SER A 135 -17.86 6.43 12.84
N LYS A 136 -16.79 7.09 13.29
CA LYS A 136 -16.63 8.54 13.24
C LYS A 136 -16.39 9.07 11.82
N GLN A 137 -15.63 8.38 11.01
CA GLN A 137 -15.34 8.76 9.62
C GLN A 137 -16.60 8.88 8.77
N LYS A 138 -17.63 8.10 9.05
CA LYS A 138 -18.94 8.22 8.39
C LYS A 138 -19.67 9.54 8.68
N ILE A 139 -19.35 10.19 9.81
CA ILE A 139 -20.04 11.41 10.28
C ILE A 139 -19.36 12.68 9.78
N ILE A 140 -18.05 12.71 9.63
CA ILE A 140 -17.29 13.97 9.42
C ILE A 140 -17.17 14.37 7.94
N GLY A 141 -17.44 13.46 6.99
CA GLY A 141 -17.48 13.81 5.55
C GLY A 141 -16.14 14.29 4.93
N LEU A 142 -15.05 14.26 5.68
CA LEU A 142 -13.72 14.68 5.22
C LEU A 142 -13.14 13.76 4.12
N THR A 143 -13.68 12.57 3.98
CA THR A 143 -13.29 11.61 2.94
C THR A 143 -13.59 12.12 1.52
N ASN A 144 -14.57 13.02 1.36
CA ASN A 144 -14.96 13.53 0.04
C ASN A 144 -14.07 14.66 -0.48
N THR A 145 -13.29 15.33 0.36
CA THR A 145 -12.40 16.43 -0.05
C THR A 145 -11.03 15.97 -0.53
N LEU A 146 -10.66 14.73 -0.28
CA LEU A 146 -9.32 14.19 -0.55
C LEU A 146 -9.31 13.03 -1.55
N GLN A 147 -10.27 12.94 -2.44
CA GLN A 147 -10.29 11.93 -3.50
C GLN A 147 -9.03 12.03 -4.36
N GLY A 148 -8.32 10.91 -4.45
CA GLY A 148 -7.07 10.83 -5.20
C GLY A 148 -5.82 11.21 -4.39
N SER A 149 -5.91 11.44 -3.09
CA SER A 149 -4.76 11.70 -2.23
C SER A 149 -3.81 10.51 -2.21
N SER A 150 -2.53 10.80 -2.42
CA SER A 150 -1.44 9.85 -2.22
C SER A 150 -0.93 9.91 -0.77
N ILE A 151 -0.16 8.92 -0.35
CA ILE A 151 0.55 8.94 0.93
C ILE A 151 1.40 10.21 1.07
N ASN A 152 2.07 10.65 0.01
CA ASN A 152 2.86 11.88 0.02
C ASN A 152 2.00 13.12 0.29
N THR A 153 0.81 13.22 -0.31
CA THR A 153 -0.12 14.31 -0.03
C THR A 153 -0.52 14.31 1.44
N ILE A 154 -0.87 13.15 1.99
CA ILE A 154 -1.23 13.01 3.41
C ILE A 154 -0.08 13.47 4.31
N ARG A 155 1.16 13.04 4.06
CA ARG A 155 2.35 13.47 4.83
C ARG A 155 2.50 14.99 4.87
N HIS A 156 2.39 15.66 3.73
CA HIS A 156 2.48 17.13 3.66
C HIS A 156 1.32 17.81 4.42
N MET A 157 0.13 17.24 4.38
CA MET A 157 -1.01 17.78 5.12
C MET A 157 -0.83 17.62 6.64
N VAL A 158 -0.31 16.49 7.10
CA VAL A 158 0.05 16.30 8.51
C VAL A 158 1.16 17.28 8.92
N ALA A 159 2.21 17.40 8.13
CA ALA A 159 3.31 18.33 8.39
C ALA A 159 2.85 19.80 8.45
N SER A 160 1.75 20.15 7.78
CA SER A 160 1.16 21.49 7.84
C SER A 160 0.30 21.76 9.09
N GLY A 161 0.14 20.77 9.97
CA GLY A 161 -0.65 20.89 11.19
C GLY A 161 -2.15 20.65 11.01
N LEU A 162 -2.56 20.13 9.85
CA LEU A 162 -4.01 19.97 9.55
C LEU A 162 -4.65 18.83 10.38
N SER A 163 -3.95 17.72 10.56
CA SER A 163 -4.50 16.50 11.15
C SER A 163 -3.37 15.51 11.47
N ILE A 164 -3.71 14.36 12.01
CA ILE A 164 -2.81 13.19 12.12
C ILE A 164 -3.14 12.16 11.05
N SER A 165 -2.26 11.17 10.84
CA SER A 165 -2.54 10.05 9.93
C SER A 165 -1.86 8.77 10.39
N VAL A 166 -2.20 7.66 9.73
CA VAL A 166 -1.58 6.34 9.92
C VAL A 166 -0.94 5.92 8.61
N LEU A 167 0.33 5.60 8.63
CA LEU A 167 1.11 5.21 7.45
C LEU A 167 1.91 3.93 7.68
N PRO A 168 2.20 3.16 6.61
CA PRO A 168 3.08 2.00 6.70
C PRO A 168 4.53 2.43 6.93
N ALA A 169 5.30 1.59 7.61
CA ALA A 169 6.70 1.88 7.98
C ALA A 169 7.57 2.28 6.79
N THR A 170 7.39 1.63 5.63
CA THR A 170 8.17 1.94 4.42
C THR A 170 7.89 3.31 3.83
N ALA A 171 6.75 3.92 4.17
CA ALA A 171 6.39 5.27 3.73
C ALA A 171 7.02 6.38 4.60
N LEU A 172 7.65 6.02 5.72
CA LEU A 172 8.30 6.98 6.61
C LEU A 172 9.70 7.34 6.10
N THR A 173 10.10 8.57 6.31
CA THR A 173 11.45 9.07 6.02
C THR A 173 12.11 9.59 7.30
N GLU A 174 13.44 9.76 7.27
CA GLU A 174 14.21 10.31 8.41
C GLU A 174 13.74 11.70 8.88
N ASN A 175 12.97 12.40 8.05
CA ASN A 175 12.40 13.71 8.39
C ASN A 175 11.01 13.65 9.00
N ASP A 176 10.38 12.47 9.07
CA ASP A 176 9.09 12.30 9.74
C ASP A 176 9.36 12.14 11.24
N HIS A 177 8.88 13.07 12.03
CA HIS A 177 8.90 12.95 13.49
C HIS A 177 7.84 11.93 13.90
N MET A 178 8.29 10.86 14.51
CA MET A 178 7.46 9.82 15.14
C MET A 178 7.24 10.19 16.59
#